data_9748b624899dad3a780b956beb5f00f8
#
_entry.id   9748b624899dad3a780b956beb5f00f8
#
_cell.length_a   1.000
_cell.length_b   1.000
_cell.length_c   1.000
_cell.angle_alpha   90.00
_cell.angle_beta   90.00
_cell.angle_gamma   90.00
#
_symmetry.space_group_name_H-M   'P 1'
#
loop_
_entity.id
_entity.type
_entity.pdbx_description
1 polymer ?
#
loop_
_entity_poly.entity_id
_entity_poly.type
_entity_poly.pdbx_seq_one_letter_code
_entity_poly.pdbx_strand_id
1 'polypeptide(L)'
;MSKNQEYAEKYAGYAMEQMRRYGIPASVTLAQGILESSNGQSQLAQNENNHFGIKATPSWIDEGGRYALYSDDRPDEKFCSYDSVGDSYEHHSRFLKENSRYATCFNLSPDDYKGWTEGIARAGYATGSGYAANLQKIIEQNGLDRYDRQVMQEMAAQGRHFGVEENPLGESESTAYSFPVERKDFLFVTTPFGVDGRMANGGEKVHKGMDIRCDGDAVLATENGGKVVSVKGSGSGQSVTVEYSRKDGSKVQGTYMHLGEVSVKAGDTVKSGQQLGKTG
;
A
#
# COMPACT_ATOMS: atom_id res chain seq x y z
N MET A 1 -11.99 -0.84 32.58
CA MET A 1 -11.37 -0.95 31.24
C MET A 1 -9.98 -1.54 31.41
N SER A 2 -9.54 -2.43 30.53
CA SER A 2 -8.16 -2.96 30.59
C SER A 2 -7.19 -1.91 30.05
N LYS A 3 -5.90 -2.00 30.45
CA LYS A 3 -4.85 -1.11 29.87
C LYS A 3 -4.78 -1.21 28.35
N ASN A 4 -5.01 -2.39 27.78
CA ASN A 4 -5.06 -2.59 26.33
C ASN A 4 -6.23 -1.83 25.69
N GLN A 5 -7.41 -1.86 26.33
CA GLN A 5 -8.57 -1.09 25.86
C GLN A 5 -8.35 0.42 25.95
N GLU A 6 -7.75 0.90 27.05
CA GLU A 6 -7.41 2.33 27.20
C GLU A 6 -6.44 2.80 26.13
N TYR A 7 -5.40 2.00 25.86
CA TYR A 7 -4.46 2.27 24.76
C TYR A 7 -5.18 2.31 23.41
N ALA A 8 -5.98 1.28 23.12
CA ALA A 8 -6.68 1.18 21.85
C ALA A 8 -7.64 2.36 21.64
N GLU A 9 -8.43 2.74 22.62
CA GLU A 9 -9.33 3.90 22.51
C GLU A 9 -8.57 5.20 22.26
N LYS A 10 -7.44 5.39 22.95
CA LYS A 10 -6.62 6.58 22.80
C LYS A 10 -6.02 6.72 21.41
N TYR A 11 -5.62 5.60 20.79
CA TYR A 11 -4.87 5.60 19.54
C TYR A 11 -5.62 5.01 18.33
N ALA A 12 -6.87 4.59 18.50
CA ALA A 12 -7.71 4.04 17.43
C ALA A 12 -7.80 4.97 16.21
N GLY A 13 -7.87 6.27 16.43
CA GLY A 13 -7.93 7.26 15.34
C GLY A 13 -6.74 7.16 14.39
N TYR A 14 -5.53 7.06 14.94
CA TYR A 14 -4.32 6.88 14.13
C TYR A 14 -4.34 5.54 13.38
N ALA A 15 -4.67 4.43 14.08
CA ALA A 15 -4.69 3.11 13.47
C ALA A 15 -5.72 2.99 12.33
N MET A 16 -6.91 3.54 12.52
CA MET A 16 -7.95 3.56 11.50
C MET A 16 -7.55 4.43 10.28
N GLU A 17 -6.86 5.55 10.52
CA GLU A 17 -6.33 6.37 9.43
C GLU A 17 -5.27 5.62 8.63
N GLN A 18 -4.37 4.91 9.29
CA GLN A 18 -3.37 4.08 8.62
C GLN A 18 -4.03 2.94 7.81
N MET A 19 -5.11 2.36 8.33
CA MET A 19 -5.89 1.37 7.60
C MET A 19 -6.50 1.96 6.33
N ARG A 20 -7.12 3.15 6.40
CA ARG A 20 -7.68 3.84 5.21
C ARG A 20 -6.61 4.10 4.15
N ARG A 21 -5.44 4.55 4.57
CA ARG A 21 -4.33 4.94 3.66
C ARG A 21 -3.57 3.76 3.08
N TYR A 22 -3.28 2.75 3.89
CA TYR A 22 -2.36 1.66 3.52
C TYR A 22 -3.03 0.29 3.42
N GLY A 23 -4.26 0.14 3.92
CA GLY A 23 -4.94 -1.16 3.94
C GLY A 23 -4.40 -2.13 4.99
N ILE A 24 -3.63 -1.64 5.97
CA ILE A 24 -3.15 -2.43 7.11
C ILE A 24 -4.27 -2.47 8.16
N PRO A 25 -4.71 -3.65 8.66
CA PRO A 25 -5.76 -3.70 9.67
C PRO A 25 -5.47 -2.80 10.87
N ALA A 26 -6.42 -1.96 11.27
CA ALA A 26 -6.29 -1.10 12.45
C ALA A 26 -6.05 -1.93 13.71
N SER A 27 -6.72 -3.09 13.80
CA SER A 27 -6.55 -4.05 14.90
C SER A 27 -5.11 -4.55 15.01
N VAL A 28 -4.45 -4.85 13.90
CA VAL A 28 -3.05 -5.32 13.86
C VAL A 28 -2.11 -4.20 14.31
N THR A 29 -2.28 -3.00 13.78
CA THR A 29 -1.48 -1.83 14.16
C THR A 29 -1.62 -1.54 15.66
N LEU A 30 -2.85 -1.57 16.21
CA LEU A 30 -3.08 -1.38 17.64
C LEU A 30 -2.46 -2.49 18.49
N ALA A 31 -2.61 -3.75 18.08
CA ALA A 31 -2.04 -4.89 18.82
C ALA A 31 -0.50 -4.82 18.87
N GLN A 32 0.14 -4.44 17.76
CA GLN A 32 1.58 -4.19 17.73
C GLN A 32 1.97 -3.03 18.65
N GLY A 33 1.27 -1.90 18.56
CA GLY A 33 1.52 -0.75 19.45
C GLY A 33 1.37 -1.11 20.93
N ILE A 34 0.35 -1.87 21.30
CA ILE A 34 0.14 -2.38 22.67
C ILE A 34 1.33 -3.23 23.13
N LEU A 35 1.74 -4.18 22.29
CA LEU A 35 2.79 -5.14 22.63
C LEU A 35 4.16 -4.46 22.70
N GLU A 36 4.55 -3.73 21.67
CA GLU A 36 5.89 -3.15 21.51
C GLU A 36 6.14 -1.97 22.47
N SER A 37 5.11 -1.21 22.83
CA SER A 37 5.23 -0.05 23.70
C SER A 37 4.84 -0.31 25.16
N SER A 38 4.47 -1.54 25.52
CA SER A 38 3.88 -1.83 26.84
C SER A 38 2.71 -0.91 27.15
N ASN A 39 1.75 -0.83 26.24
CA ASN A 39 0.60 0.11 26.30
C ASN A 39 1.03 1.59 26.33
N GLY A 40 2.08 1.97 25.64
CA GLY A 40 2.62 3.31 25.61
C GLY A 40 3.40 3.71 26.87
N GLN A 41 3.72 2.74 27.72
CA GLN A 41 4.41 2.99 29.00
C GLN A 41 5.93 2.77 28.92
N SER A 42 6.44 2.22 27.83
CA SER A 42 7.88 2.09 27.65
C SER A 42 8.57 3.46 27.58
N GLN A 43 9.82 3.54 28.02
CA GLN A 43 10.59 4.78 27.92
C GLN A 43 10.69 5.30 26.49
N LEU A 44 10.85 4.39 25.54
CA LEU A 44 10.91 4.71 24.12
C LEU A 44 9.60 5.35 23.61
N ALA A 45 8.46 4.80 24.03
CA ALA A 45 7.16 5.38 23.68
C ALA A 45 6.92 6.76 24.34
N GLN A 46 7.30 6.91 25.61
CA GLN A 46 7.06 8.15 26.35
C GLN A 46 8.01 9.29 25.95
N ASN A 47 9.28 8.99 25.73
CA ASN A 47 10.28 10.01 25.45
C ASN A 47 10.43 10.33 23.96
N GLU A 48 10.25 9.30 23.11
CA GLU A 48 10.53 9.40 21.68
C GLU A 48 9.28 9.25 20.79
N ASN A 49 8.08 9.11 21.40
CA ASN A 49 6.85 8.79 20.70
C ASN A 49 6.92 7.52 19.81
N ASN A 50 7.92 6.67 20.02
CA ASN A 50 8.14 5.47 19.22
C ASN A 50 7.38 4.28 19.85
N HIS A 51 6.20 4.00 19.31
CA HIS A 51 5.30 2.96 19.80
C HIS A 51 5.55 1.56 19.20
N PHE A 52 6.44 1.44 18.23
CA PHE A 52 6.65 0.20 17.46
C PHE A 52 8.08 -0.33 17.55
N GLY A 53 8.96 0.33 18.30
CA GLY A 53 10.34 -0.09 18.43
C GLY A 53 11.14 0.00 17.13
N ILE A 54 10.81 0.93 16.24
CA ILE A 54 11.50 1.04 14.96
C ILE A 54 12.88 1.62 15.16
N LYS A 55 13.90 0.87 14.70
CA LYS A 55 15.31 1.26 14.75
C LYS A 55 15.63 2.24 13.62
N ALA A 56 16.42 3.26 13.92
CA ALA A 56 16.87 4.24 12.95
C ALA A 56 17.91 3.63 12.00
N THR A 57 17.57 3.57 10.74
CA THR A 57 18.48 3.12 9.68
C THR A 57 19.43 4.26 9.25
N PRO A 58 20.55 3.95 8.55
CA PRO A 58 21.38 5.00 7.94
C PRO A 58 20.57 5.95 7.05
N SER A 59 19.66 5.41 6.21
CA SER A 59 18.79 6.21 5.34
C SER A 59 17.92 7.18 6.14
N TRP A 60 17.30 6.73 7.24
CA TRP A 60 16.52 7.58 8.13
C TRP A 60 17.34 8.77 8.65
N ILE A 61 18.59 8.52 9.05
CA ILE A 61 19.49 9.55 9.59
C ILE A 61 19.95 10.52 8.50
N ASP A 62 20.29 9.99 7.33
CA ASP A 62 20.76 10.77 6.18
C ASP A 62 19.66 11.71 5.65
N GLU A 63 18.40 11.31 5.79
CA GLU A 63 17.21 12.12 5.47
C GLU A 63 16.85 13.15 6.57
N GLY A 64 17.65 13.24 7.63
CA GLY A 64 17.46 14.19 8.74
C GLY A 64 16.53 13.68 9.85
N GLY A 65 16.20 12.39 9.84
CA GLY A 65 15.41 11.74 10.88
C GLY A 65 16.12 11.73 12.22
N ARG A 66 15.40 12.06 13.30
CA ARG A 66 15.94 12.06 14.67
C ARG A 66 15.99 10.66 15.24
N TYR A 67 16.93 10.42 16.13
CA TYR A 67 17.05 9.16 16.86
C TYR A 67 17.54 9.39 18.29
N ALA A 68 17.27 8.40 19.14
CA ALA A 68 17.82 8.32 20.50
C ALA A 68 18.46 6.94 20.72
N LEU A 69 19.35 6.88 21.70
CA LEU A 69 20.07 5.65 22.04
C LEU A 69 19.36 4.92 23.18
N TYR A 70 19.04 3.67 22.95
CA TYR A 70 18.47 2.78 23.95
C TYR A 70 19.18 1.42 23.89
N SER A 71 19.28 0.75 25.02
CA SER A 71 19.76 -0.62 25.08
C SER A 71 18.60 -1.59 24.88
N ASP A 72 18.72 -2.47 23.90
CA ASP A 72 17.77 -3.55 23.59
C ASP A 72 18.56 -4.85 23.46
N ASP A 73 18.69 -5.45 22.29
CA ASP A 73 19.54 -6.62 22.04
C ASP A 73 21.03 -6.31 22.23
N ARG A 74 21.41 -5.05 22.02
CA ARG A 74 22.76 -4.50 22.17
C ARG A 74 22.70 -3.17 22.90
N PRO A 75 23.80 -2.76 23.57
CA PRO A 75 23.89 -1.42 24.10
C PRO A 75 23.91 -0.35 22.99
N ASP A 76 23.36 0.81 23.28
CA ASP A 76 23.43 2.02 22.44
C ASP A 76 22.88 1.84 21.00
N GLU A 77 21.79 1.07 20.85
CA GLU A 77 21.10 0.97 19.57
C GLU A 77 20.29 2.25 19.28
N LYS A 78 20.29 2.64 18.01
CA LYS A 78 19.58 3.84 17.54
C LYS A 78 18.13 3.51 17.24
N PHE A 79 17.22 4.17 17.93
CA PHE A 79 15.77 4.08 17.68
C PHE A 79 15.25 5.41 17.14
N CYS A 80 14.30 5.34 16.19
CA CYS A 80 13.65 6.54 15.65
C CYS A 80 12.97 7.33 16.76
N SER A 81 13.09 8.66 16.69
CA SER A 81 12.42 9.64 17.56
C SER A 81 11.48 10.49 16.72
N TYR A 82 10.25 10.67 17.18
CA TYR A 82 9.19 11.34 16.45
C TYR A 82 8.67 12.57 17.19
N ASP A 83 8.12 13.54 16.43
CA ASP A 83 7.49 14.73 16.99
C ASP A 83 6.15 14.41 17.64
N SER A 84 5.45 13.41 17.12
CA SER A 84 4.16 12.96 17.65
C SER A 84 4.02 11.44 17.60
N VAL A 85 3.06 10.90 18.34
CA VAL A 85 2.67 9.48 18.26
C VAL A 85 2.12 9.16 16.87
N GLY A 86 1.38 10.10 16.24
CA GLY A 86 0.87 9.94 14.89
C GLY A 86 1.96 9.68 13.86
N ASP A 87 3.12 10.35 14.01
CA ASP A 87 4.27 10.16 13.11
C ASP A 87 4.86 8.74 13.25
N SER A 88 4.85 8.17 14.45
CA SER A 88 5.29 6.78 14.62
C SER A 88 4.32 5.77 13.98
N TYR A 89 3.02 6.04 14.01
CA TYR A 89 2.01 5.23 13.33
C TYR A 89 2.18 5.31 11.80
N GLU A 90 2.41 6.50 11.27
CA GLU A 90 2.68 6.71 9.85
C GLU A 90 3.96 5.99 9.42
N HIS A 91 5.05 6.16 10.15
CA HIS A 91 6.32 5.49 9.83
C HIS A 91 6.21 3.97 9.95
N HIS A 92 5.46 3.44 10.92
CA HIS A 92 5.20 2.01 11.02
C HIS A 92 4.49 1.47 9.77
N SER A 93 3.49 2.17 9.28
CA SER A 93 2.78 1.78 8.05
C SER A 93 3.69 1.82 6.83
N ARG A 94 4.48 2.87 6.68
CA ARG A 94 5.49 3.00 5.63
C ARG A 94 6.56 1.91 5.74
N PHE A 95 7.05 1.63 6.94
CA PHE A 95 8.00 0.55 7.19
C PHE A 95 7.49 -0.80 6.70
N LEU A 96 6.22 -1.14 6.96
CA LEU A 96 5.62 -2.36 6.44
C LEU A 96 5.43 -2.29 4.91
N LYS A 97 5.03 -1.15 4.37
CA LYS A 97 4.74 -0.99 2.94
C LYS A 97 5.99 -1.00 2.07
N GLU A 98 7.05 -0.34 2.52
CA GLU A 98 8.28 -0.14 1.74
C GLU A 98 9.25 -1.32 1.86
N ASN A 99 9.11 -2.14 2.89
CA ASN A 99 9.99 -3.28 3.10
C ASN A 99 9.43 -4.53 2.40
N SER A 100 10.11 -4.98 1.35
CA SER A 100 9.68 -6.07 0.46
C SER A 100 9.35 -7.38 1.17
N ARG A 101 9.92 -7.66 2.33
CA ARG A 101 9.62 -8.87 3.11
C ARG A 101 8.17 -8.95 3.58
N TYR A 102 7.46 -7.81 3.68
CA TYR A 102 6.05 -7.75 4.06
C TYR A 102 5.10 -7.63 2.85
N ALA A 103 5.63 -7.58 1.64
CA ALA A 103 4.83 -7.32 0.42
C ALA A 103 3.63 -8.27 0.28
N THR A 104 3.78 -9.54 0.63
CA THR A 104 2.70 -10.54 0.57
C THR A 104 1.53 -10.24 1.49
N CYS A 105 1.75 -9.52 2.62
CA CYS A 105 0.67 -9.12 3.51
C CYS A 105 -0.32 -8.18 2.83
N PHE A 106 0.14 -7.34 1.92
CA PHE A 106 -0.70 -6.37 1.19
C PHE A 106 -1.59 -7.00 0.12
N ASN A 107 -1.49 -8.31 -0.11
CA ASN A 107 -2.43 -9.09 -0.94
C ASN A 107 -3.61 -9.63 -0.12
N LEU A 108 -3.54 -9.52 1.21
CA LEU A 108 -4.61 -9.94 2.10
C LEU A 108 -5.71 -8.88 2.19
N SER A 109 -6.93 -9.32 2.55
CA SER A 109 -7.98 -8.36 2.87
C SER A 109 -7.58 -7.48 4.05
N PRO A 110 -7.92 -6.16 4.03
CA PRO A 110 -7.62 -5.24 5.14
C PRO A 110 -8.30 -5.61 6.47
N ASP A 111 -9.25 -6.54 6.49
CA ASP A 111 -9.91 -7.06 7.70
C ASP A 111 -9.45 -8.49 8.09
N ASP A 112 -8.53 -9.07 7.31
CA ASP A 112 -7.92 -10.37 7.63
C ASP A 112 -6.76 -10.22 8.63
N TYR A 113 -7.08 -9.83 9.87
CA TYR A 113 -6.06 -9.66 10.90
C TYR A 113 -5.27 -10.95 11.19
N LYS A 114 -5.87 -12.15 11.00
CA LYS A 114 -5.18 -13.41 11.20
C LYS A 114 -4.09 -13.63 10.17
N GLY A 115 -4.43 -13.50 8.90
CA GLY A 115 -3.45 -13.56 7.81
C GLY A 115 -2.36 -12.51 7.95
N TRP A 116 -2.71 -11.29 8.33
CA TRP A 116 -1.75 -10.20 8.53
C TRP A 116 -0.77 -10.51 9.67
N THR A 117 -1.26 -10.92 10.85
CA THR A 117 -0.37 -11.24 12.00
C THR A 117 0.57 -12.40 11.70
N GLU A 118 0.08 -13.43 11.01
CA GLU A 118 0.91 -14.56 10.57
C GLU A 118 1.94 -14.13 9.51
N GLY A 119 1.54 -13.29 8.56
CA GLY A 119 2.43 -12.76 7.52
C GLY A 119 3.56 -11.91 8.10
N ILE A 120 3.24 -10.99 9.01
CA ILE A 120 4.21 -10.13 9.70
C ILE A 120 5.18 -10.96 10.55
N ALA A 121 4.67 -11.96 11.29
CA ALA A 121 5.50 -12.86 12.09
C ALA A 121 6.44 -13.70 11.21
N ARG A 122 5.93 -14.27 10.13
CA ARG A 122 6.72 -15.06 9.17
C ARG A 122 7.80 -14.23 8.48
N ALA A 123 7.51 -12.96 8.22
CA ALA A 123 8.49 -12.02 7.67
C ALA A 123 9.54 -11.55 8.67
N GLY A 124 9.46 -12.00 9.95
CA GLY A 124 10.47 -11.74 10.97
C GLY A 124 10.40 -10.33 11.56
N TYR A 125 9.20 -9.81 11.82
CA TYR A 125 9.04 -8.55 12.54
C TYR A 125 9.61 -8.64 13.97
N ALA A 126 9.40 -9.79 14.63
CA ALA A 126 9.97 -10.10 15.92
C ALA A 126 10.57 -11.51 15.91
N THR A 127 11.57 -11.74 16.75
CA THR A 127 12.33 -13.01 16.82
C THR A 127 11.65 -14.07 17.68
N GLY A 128 10.66 -13.69 18.49
CA GLY A 128 9.98 -14.60 19.44
C GLY A 128 9.00 -15.55 18.75
N SER A 129 9.06 -16.83 19.12
CA SER A 129 8.04 -17.80 18.74
C SER A 129 6.70 -17.40 19.39
N GLY A 130 5.60 -17.44 18.61
CA GLY A 130 4.27 -17.08 19.11
C GLY A 130 3.87 -15.61 18.95
N TYR A 131 4.66 -14.82 18.23
CA TYR A 131 4.35 -13.41 17.99
C TYR A 131 2.96 -13.21 17.38
N ALA A 132 2.62 -13.94 16.31
CA ALA A 132 1.28 -13.89 15.70
C ALA A 132 0.17 -14.25 16.69
N ALA A 133 0.35 -15.32 17.46
CA ALA A 133 -0.62 -15.76 18.46
C ALA A 133 -0.83 -14.71 19.56
N ASN A 134 0.24 -14.03 19.98
CA ASN A 134 0.14 -12.95 20.97
C ASN A 134 -0.65 -11.76 20.41
N LEU A 135 -0.40 -11.35 19.17
CA LEU A 135 -1.15 -10.28 18.52
C LEU A 135 -2.64 -10.66 18.38
N GLN A 136 -2.93 -11.87 17.88
CA GLN A 136 -4.31 -12.37 17.75
C GLN A 136 -5.03 -12.38 19.09
N LYS A 137 -4.37 -12.86 20.15
CA LYS A 137 -4.92 -12.84 21.51
C LYS A 137 -5.24 -11.42 22.00
N ILE A 138 -4.36 -10.45 21.76
CA ILE A 138 -4.60 -9.04 22.09
C ILE A 138 -5.83 -8.52 21.32
N ILE A 139 -5.92 -8.80 20.03
CA ILE A 139 -7.03 -8.39 19.17
C ILE A 139 -8.35 -8.97 19.70
N GLU A 140 -8.40 -10.28 19.88
CA GLU A 140 -9.62 -11.01 20.25
C GLU A 140 -10.11 -10.66 21.68
N GLN A 141 -9.20 -10.62 22.66
CA GLN A 141 -9.54 -10.31 24.03
C GLN A 141 -10.02 -8.87 24.25
N ASN A 142 -9.64 -7.95 23.39
CA ASN A 142 -10.02 -6.55 23.49
C ASN A 142 -11.00 -6.10 22.39
N GLY A 143 -11.42 -7.03 21.51
CA GLY A 143 -12.37 -6.76 20.41
C GLY A 143 -11.87 -5.67 19.45
N LEU A 144 -10.56 -5.66 19.14
CA LEU A 144 -9.95 -4.60 18.34
C LEU A 144 -10.38 -4.67 16.87
N ASP A 145 -10.81 -5.83 16.37
CA ASP A 145 -11.36 -6.04 15.03
C ASP A 145 -12.61 -5.19 14.74
N ARG A 146 -13.24 -4.62 15.77
CA ARG A 146 -14.32 -3.64 15.59
C ARG A 146 -13.87 -2.40 14.81
N TYR A 147 -12.63 -1.99 14.97
CA TYR A 147 -12.07 -0.84 14.25
C TYR A 147 -11.86 -1.16 12.78
N ASP A 148 -11.46 -2.39 12.45
CA ASP A 148 -11.35 -2.86 11.07
C ASP A 148 -12.73 -2.84 10.40
N ARG A 149 -13.74 -3.41 11.06
CA ARG A 149 -15.12 -3.40 10.54
C ARG A 149 -15.67 -2.00 10.33
N GLN A 150 -15.38 -1.09 11.27
CA GLN A 150 -15.79 0.31 11.15
C GLN A 150 -15.19 0.95 9.89
N VAL A 151 -13.89 0.82 9.68
CA VAL A 151 -13.21 1.37 8.50
C VAL A 151 -13.71 0.72 7.22
N MET A 152 -13.93 -0.62 7.21
CA MET A 152 -14.49 -1.32 6.05
C MET A 152 -15.87 -0.76 5.67
N GLN A 153 -16.75 -0.54 6.66
CA GLN A 153 -18.08 0.02 6.44
C GLN A 153 -18.03 1.47 5.94
N GLU A 154 -17.17 2.31 6.54
CA GLU A 154 -16.97 3.70 6.10
C GLU A 154 -16.47 3.77 4.66
N MET A 155 -15.46 2.98 4.30
CA MET A 155 -14.89 2.93 2.96
C MET A 155 -15.91 2.44 1.94
N ALA A 156 -16.68 1.39 2.27
CA ALA A 156 -17.73 0.87 1.40
C ALA A 156 -18.84 1.89 1.18
N ALA A 157 -19.30 2.58 2.23
CA ALA A 157 -20.33 3.60 2.15
C ALA A 157 -19.92 4.82 1.30
N GLN A 158 -18.62 5.13 1.28
CA GLN A 158 -18.04 6.24 0.51
C GLN A 158 -17.58 5.82 -0.90
N GLY A 159 -17.68 4.55 -1.27
CA GLY A 159 -17.15 4.01 -2.52
C GLY A 159 -15.62 4.14 -2.63
N ARG A 160 -14.93 4.23 -1.49
CA ARG A 160 -13.46 4.38 -1.41
C ARG A 160 -12.77 3.02 -1.39
N HIS A 161 -11.53 2.99 -1.86
CA HIS A 161 -10.69 1.79 -1.90
C HIS A 161 -9.44 1.95 -1.02
N PHE A 162 -9.03 0.85 -0.37
CA PHE A 162 -7.84 0.82 0.47
C PHE A 162 -6.55 1.01 -0.35
N GLY A 163 -5.56 1.66 0.25
CA GLY A 163 -4.24 1.83 -0.35
C GLY A 163 -4.18 2.87 -1.48
N VAL A 164 -5.22 3.68 -1.65
CA VAL A 164 -5.19 4.87 -2.49
C VAL A 164 -4.84 6.06 -1.59
N GLU A 165 -3.69 6.67 -1.81
CA GLU A 165 -3.37 7.93 -1.14
C GLU A 165 -4.40 8.99 -1.56
N GLU A 166 -5.15 9.51 -0.61
CA GLU A 166 -5.90 10.74 -0.83
C GLU A 166 -4.89 11.88 -0.91
N ASN A 167 -4.88 12.56 -2.05
CA ASN A 167 -4.15 13.82 -2.17
C ASN A 167 -4.77 14.80 -1.14
N PRO A 168 -3.99 15.35 -0.17
CA PRO A 168 -4.53 16.21 0.90
C PRO A 168 -5.05 17.57 0.42
N LEU A 169 -5.10 17.80 -0.87
CA LEU A 169 -5.65 19.00 -1.50
C LEU A 169 -7.07 18.74 -2.01
N GLY A 170 -8.02 18.88 -1.10
CA GLY A 170 -9.44 19.14 -1.22
C GLY A 170 -10.16 18.78 -2.53
N GLU A 171 -11.30 18.10 -2.36
CA GLU A 171 -12.33 17.70 -3.31
C GLU A 171 -12.07 16.39 -4.08
N SER A 172 -12.86 15.39 -3.70
CA SER A 172 -13.36 14.23 -4.45
C SER A 172 -12.80 14.03 -5.87
N GLU A 173 -11.53 13.67 -6.00
CA GLU A 173 -10.95 13.15 -7.23
C GLU A 173 -10.74 11.63 -7.20
N SER A 174 -11.50 10.89 -6.41
CA SER A 174 -11.41 9.43 -6.32
C SER A 174 -11.69 8.69 -7.65
N THR A 175 -12.07 9.43 -8.67
CA THR A 175 -12.28 8.94 -10.04
C THR A 175 -11.24 9.44 -11.04
N ALA A 176 -10.23 10.23 -10.61
CA ALA A 176 -9.25 10.81 -11.54
C ALA A 176 -8.30 9.75 -12.11
N TYR A 177 -7.99 8.73 -11.32
CA TYR A 177 -7.06 7.66 -11.69
C TYR A 177 -7.66 6.30 -11.41
N SER A 178 -7.41 5.34 -12.30
CA SER A 178 -7.71 3.92 -12.08
C SER A 178 -6.51 3.05 -12.45
N PHE A 179 -6.52 1.83 -11.95
CA PHE A 179 -5.55 0.82 -12.35
C PHE A 179 -5.92 0.29 -13.75
N PRO A 180 -4.95 -0.11 -14.59
CA PRO A 180 -5.22 -0.52 -15.98
C PRO A 180 -6.00 -1.83 -16.11
N VAL A 181 -6.24 -2.54 -15.02
CA VAL A 181 -7.10 -3.72 -14.91
C VAL A 181 -7.95 -3.63 -13.66
N GLU A 182 -9.04 -4.39 -13.55
CA GLU A 182 -9.81 -4.50 -12.31
C GLU A 182 -8.91 -4.94 -11.16
N ARG A 183 -8.91 -4.22 -10.04
CA ARG A 183 -8.00 -4.52 -8.92
C ARG A 183 -8.18 -5.93 -8.33
N LYS A 184 -9.41 -6.42 -8.33
CA LYS A 184 -9.72 -7.79 -7.89
C LYS A 184 -9.08 -8.86 -8.79
N ASP A 185 -8.82 -8.53 -10.03
CA ASP A 185 -8.28 -9.43 -11.06
C ASP A 185 -6.76 -9.30 -11.21
N PHE A 186 -6.15 -8.27 -10.57
CA PHE A 186 -4.70 -8.08 -10.58
C PHE A 186 -3.99 -9.16 -9.77
N LEU A 187 -3.04 -9.85 -10.37
CA LEU A 187 -2.21 -10.85 -9.70
C LEU A 187 -0.82 -10.29 -9.33
N PHE A 188 -0.03 -9.93 -10.33
CA PHE A 188 1.30 -9.38 -10.09
C PHE A 188 1.89 -8.72 -11.35
N VAL A 189 2.97 -7.96 -11.18
CA VAL A 189 3.78 -7.44 -12.28
C VAL A 189 4.77 -8.52 -12.68
N THR A 190 4.70 -8.98 -13.93
CA THR A 190 5.63 -9.98 -14.46
C THR A 190 6.95 -9.36 -14.88
N THR A 191 6.91 -8.20 -15.53
CA THR A 191 8.09 -7.47 -15.98
C THR A 191 7.93 -5.98 -15.66
N PRO A 192 8.76 -5.42 -14.75
CA PRO A 192 8.70 -4.00 -14.42
C PRO A 192 9.32 -3.14 -15.52
N PHE A 193 9.07 -1.83 -15.46
CA PHE A 193 9.77 -0.85 -16.28
C PHE A 193 11.26 -0.84 -15.95
N GLY A 194 12.10 -0.75 -16.95
CA GLY A 194 13.56 -0.65 -16.81
C GLY A 194 14.33 -1.79 -17.47
N VAL A 195 15.40 -2.25 -16.83
CA VAL A 195 16.28 -3.30 -17.39
C VAL A 195 15.65 -4.67 -17.21
N ASP A 196 15.44 -5.38 -18.31
CA ASP A 196 14.80 -6.70 -18.36
C ASP A 196 15.80 -7.83 -18.74
N GLY A 197 17.08 -7.60 -18.54
CA GLY A 197 18.11 -8.61 -18.81
C GLY A 197 19.08 -8.25 -19.95
N ARG A 198 19.91 -9.23 -20.34
CA ARG A 198 20.89 -9.07 -21.41
C ARG A 198 20.42 -9.74 -22.69
N MET A 199 20.56 -9.05 -23.80
CA MET A 199 20.36 -9.66 -25.11
C MET A 199 21.47 -10.69 -25.41
N ALA A 200 21.20 -11.63 -26.33
CA ALA A 200 22.18 -12.64 -26.76
C ALA A 200 23.48 -12.03 -27.35
N ASN A 201 23.43 -10.80 -27.83
CA ASN A 201 24.58 -10.02 -28.32
C ASN A 201 25.31 -9.21 -27.23
N GLY A 202 25.00 -9.40 -25.96
CA GLY A 202 25.62 -8.70 -24.82
C GLY A 202 25.08 -7.30 -24.51
N GLY A 203 24.11 -6.80 -25.28
CA GLY A 203 23.41 -5.53 -25.00
C GLY A 203 22.38 -5.66 -23.87
N GLU A 204 22.11 -4.56 -23.19
CA GLU A 204 21.00 -4.49 -22.22
C GLU A 204 19.67 -4.32 -22.95
N LYS A 205 18.70 -5.16 -22.58
CA LYS A 205 17.32 -5.00 -23.01
C LYS A 205 16.60 -4.09 -22.00
N VAL A 206 16.13 -2.95 -22.48
CA VAL A 206 15.34 -2.02 -21.66
C VAL A 206 13.86 -2.25 -21.94
N HIS A 207 13.13 -2.66 -20.91
CA HIS A 207 11.67 -2.76 -20.97
C HIS A 207 11.04 -1.38 -20.78
N LYS A 208 10.35 -0.88 -21.80
CA LYS A 208 9.77 0.48 -21.84
C LYS A 208 8.32 0.53 -21.32
N GLY A 209 7.86 -0.52 -20.68
CA GLY A 209 6.52 -0.66 -20.15
C GLY A 209 6.51 -1.45 -18.85
N MET A 210 5.32 -1.84 -18.45
CA MET A 210 5.09 -2.72 -17.33
C MET A 210 4.15 -3.84 -17.80
N ASP A 211 4.58 -5.10 -17.65
CA ASP A 211 3.74 -6.25 -17.94
C ASP A 211 3.00 -6.69 -16.68
N ILE A 212 1.69 -6.82 -16.80
CA ILE A 212 0.79 -7.16 -15.68
C ILE A 212 0.12 -8.49 -15.97
N ARG A 213 0.14 -9.38 -14.99
CA ARG A 213 -0.68 -10.60 -14.98
C ARG A 213 -1.98 -10.33 -14.22
N CYS A 214 -3.11 -10.69 -14.84
CA CYS A 214 -4.44 -10.59 -14.23
C CYS A 214 -5.27 -11.84 -14.57
N ASP A 215 -6.29 -12.09 -13.75
CA ASP A 215 -7.28 -13.17 -13.98
C ASP A 215 -8.47 -12.69 -14.80
N GLY A 216 -8.76 -11.40 -14.78
CA GLY A 216 -9.81 -10.77 -15.59
C GLY A 216 -9.30 -10.35 -16.96
N ASP A 217 -10.24 -10.09 -17.85
CA ASP A 217 -9.95 -9.69 -19.24
C ASP A 217 -10.10 -8.20 -19.52
N ALA A 218 -10.71 -7.42 -18.63
CA ALA A 218 -10.97 -6.00 -18.84
C ALA A 218 -9.71 -5.15 -18.73
N VAL A 219 -9.41 -4.38 -19.77
CA VAL A 219 -8.35 -3.36 -19.78
C VAL A 219 -8.98 -1.98 -19.71
N LEU A 220 -8.54 -1.18 -18.74
CA LEU A 220 -9.18 0.06 -18.32
C LEU A 220 -8.30 1.28 -18.59
N ALA A 221 -8.93 2.41 -18.94
CA ALA A 221 -8.25 3.71 -18.99
C ALA A 221 -7.82 4.15 -17.59
N THR A 222 -6.60 4.67 -17.47
CA THR A 222 -5.99 4.96 -16.16
C THR A 222 -6.28 6.36 -15.61
N GLU A 223 -6.62 7.34 -16.45
CA GLU A 223 -6.85 8.73 -16.04
C GLU A 223 -8.10 9.30 -16.69
N ASN A 224 -8.66 10.36 -16.11
CA ASN A 224 -9.71 11.15 -16.74
C ASN A 224 -9.16 12.06 -17.84
N GLY A 225 -10.05 12.54 -18.72
CA GLY A 225 -9.68 13.44 -19.80
C GLY A 225 -8.84 12.80 -20.90
N GLY A 226 -8.94 11.48 -21.03
CA GLY A 226 -8.26 10.73 -22.05
C GLY A 226 -8.88 10.89 -23.43
N LYS A 227 -8.03 11.02 -24.46
CA LYS A 227 -8.41 10.94 -25.87
C LYS A 227 -7.67 9.79 -26.53
N VAL A 228 -8.40 8.87 -27.15
CA VAL A 228 -7.79 7.79 -27.92
C VAL A 228 -7.12 8.39 -29.16
N VAL A 229 -5.79 8.34 -29.20
CA VAL A 229 -5.02 8.92 -30.31
C VAL A 229 -4.68 7.89 -31.37
N SER A 230 -4.58 6.61 -31.02
CA SER A 230 -4.43 5.55 -32.01
C SER A 230 -4.95 4.19 -31.50
N VAL A 231 -5.45 3.41 -32.46
CA VAL A 231 -5.73 1.99 -32.31
C VAL A 231 -4.94 1.29 -33.41
N LYS A 232 -4.08 0.34 -33.05
CA LYS A 232 -3.28 -0.43 -34.00
C LYS A 232 -3.44 -1.90 -33.70
N GLY A 233 -3.42 -2.74 -34.73
CA GLY A 233 -3.49 -4.16 -34.53
C GLY A 233 -3.23 -4.97 -35.76
N SER A 234 -2.50 -6.07 -35.59
CA SER A 234 -2.47 -7.23 -36.48
C SER A 234 -1.74 -8.39 -35.79
N GLY A 235 -2.23 -9.59 -35.94
CA GLY A 235 -1.55 -10.87 -35.71
C GLY A 235 -1.06 -11.23 -34.31
N SER A 236 -0.38 -10.33 -33.60
CA SER A 236 0.19 -10.55 -32.27
C SER A 236 -0.52 -9.76 -31.15
N GLY A 237 -1.72 -9.27 -31.43
CA GLY A 237 -2.52 -8.46 -30.50
C GLY A 237 -2.68 -7.02 -30.96
N GLN A 238 -3.73 -6.40 -30.40
CA GLN A 238 -4.06 -5.01 -30.68
C GLN A 238 -3.46 -4.10 -29.61
N SER A 239 -3.35 -2.82 -29.93
CA SER A 239 -2.94 -1.79 -28.99
C SER A 239 -3.79 -0.54 -29.09
N VAL A 240 -4.02 0.09 -27.95
CA VAL A 240 -4.71 1.38 -27.83
C VAL A 240 -3.75 2.37 -27.18
N THR A 241 -3.59 3.54 -27.79
CA THR A 241 -2.84 4.65 -27.17
C THR A 241 -3.83 5.75 -26.80
N VAL A 242 -3.83 6.17 -25.54
CA VAL A 242 -4.64 7.24 -24.99
C VAL A 242 -3.73 8.38 -24.55
N GLU A 243 -4.00 9.60 -24.99
CA GLU A 243 -3.39 10.82 -24.50
C GLU A 243 -4.26 11.41 -23.39
N TYR A 244 -3.70 11.58 -22.21
CA TYR A 244 -4.36 12.18 -21.04
C TYR A 244 -3.86 13.61 -20.86
N SER A 245 -4.80 14.55 -20.74
CA SER A 245 -4.50 15.97 -20.44
C SER A 245 -4.72 16.22 -18.96
N ARG A 246 -3.66 16.57 -18.24
CA ARG A 246 -3.69 16.84 -16.82
C ARG A 246 -4.03 18.31 -16.52
N LYS A 247 -4.47 18.59 -15.30
CA LYS A 247 -4.86 19.95 -14.87
C LYS A 247 -3.72 20.96 -14.91
N ASP A 248 -2.49 20.52 -14.74
CA ASP A 248 -1.27 21.34 -14.83
C ASP A 248 -0.88 21.68 -16.28
N GLY A 249 -1.67 21.24 -17.25
CA GLY A 249 -1.42 21.42 -18.68
C GLY A 249 -0.47 20.38 -19.28
N SER A 250 0.09 19.49 -18.49
CA SER A 250 0.92 18.40 -19.00
C SER A 250 0.08 17.35 -19.74
N LYS A 251 0.75 16.65 -20.67
CA LYS A 251 0.14 15.54 -21.40
C LYS A 251 0.97 14.29 -21.21
N VAL A 252 0.28 13.18 -20.96
CA VAL A 252 0.88 11.85 -20.81
C VAL A 252 0.20 10.89 -21.76
N GLN A 253 0.96 10.01 -22.41
CA GLN A 253 0.40 8.97 -23.23
C GLN A 253 0.58 7.60 -22.58
N GLY A 254 -0.52 6.88 -22.43
CA GLY A 254 -0.56 5.48 -22.04
C GLY A 254 -0.84 4.60 -23.24
N THR A 255 0.02 3.59 -23.48
CA THR A 255 -0.22 2.60 -24.52
C THR A 255 -0.50 1.24 -23.87
N TYR A 256 -1.66 0.71 -24.18
CA TYR A 256 -2.15 -0.59 -23.72
C TYR A 256 -1.95 -1.59 -24.84
N MET A 257 -1.19 -2.64 -24.59
CA MET A 257 -0.72 -3.59 -25.60
C MET A 257 -1.25 -5.01 -25.31
N HIS A 258 -1.10 -5.88 -26.29
CA HIS A 258 -1.51 -7.29 -26.20
C HIS A 258 -3.03 -7.45 -25.93
N LEU A 259 -3.85 -6.61 -26.57
CA LEU A 259 -5.30 -6.70 -26.48
C LEU A 259 -5.81 -7.71 -27.52
N GLY A 260 -6.69 -8.62 -27.07
CA GLY A 260 -7.42 -9.52 -27.95
C GLY A 260 -8.62 -8.86 -28.62
N GLU A 261 -9.24 -7.90 -27.89
CA GLU A 261 -10.39 -7.13 -28.36
C GLU A 261 -10.22 -5.65 -27.97
N VAL A 262 -10.61 -4.74 -28.84
CA VAL A 262 -10.63 -3.30 -28.60
C VAL A 262 -12.05 -2.78 -28.65
N SER A 263 -12.45 -2.04 -27.62
CA SER A 263 -13.81 -1.50 -27.44
C SER A 263 -13.92 0.00 -27.80
N VAL A 264 -12.83 0.63 -28.18
CA VAL A 264 -12.75 2.07 -28.51
C VAL A 264 -12.13 2.30 -29.87
N LYS A 265 -12.30 3.50 -30.42
CA LYS A 265 -11.69 3.93 -31.71
C LYS A 265 -10.94 5.22 -31.54
N ALA A 266 -10.02 5.52 -32.45
CA ALA A 266 -9.31 6.78 -32.49
C ALA A 266 -10.30 7.97 -32.54
N GLY A 267 -10.04 8.96 -31.70
CA GLY A 267 -10.90 10.14 -31.51
C GLY A 267 -11.87 10.04 -30.33
N ASP A 268 -12.13 8.85 -29.80
CA ASP A 268 -13.00 8.70 -28.64
C ASP A 268 -12.40 9.36 -27.38
N THR A 269 -13.26 9.92 -26.55
CA THR A 269 -12.91 10.40 -25.20
C THR A 269 -13.18 9.30 -24.19
N VAL A 270 -12.25 9.13 -23.24
CA VAL A 270 -12.36 8.10 -22.18
C VAL A 270 -12.17 8.69 -20.80
N LYS A 271 -12.79 8.06 -19.82
CA LYS A 271 -12.68 8.39 -18.39
C LYS A 271 -11.90 7.30 -17.67
N SER A 272 -11.33 7.68 -16.53
CA SER A 272 -10.70 6.70 -15.59
C SER A 272 -11.64 5.52 -15.32
N GLY A 273 -11.12 4.30 -15.41
CA GLY A 273 -11.89 3.06 -15.25
C GLY A 273 -12.78 2.67 -16.43
N GLN A 274 -12.82 3.45 -17.50
CA GLN A 274 -13.56 3.06 -18.71
C GLN A 274 -12.82 1.94 -19.44
N GLN A 275 -13.55 0.90 -19.83
CA GLN A 275 -12.98 -0.23 -20.56
C GLN A 275 -12.51 0.21 -21.96
N LEU A 276 -11.27 -0.10 -22.27
CA LEU A 276 -10.63 0.14 -23.58
C LEU A 276 -10.67 -1.10 -24.47
N GLY A 277 -10.73 -2.29 -23.84
CA GLY A 277 -10.70 -3.56 -24.52
C GLY A 277 -10.54 -4.71 -23.56
N LYS A 278 -10.11 -5.85 -24.10
CA LYS A 278 -9.83 -7.07 -23.33
C LYS A 278 -8.43 -7.58 -23.60
N THR A 279 -7.86 -8.25 -22.62
CA THR A 279 -6.57 -8.93 -22.77
C THR A 279 -6.64 -10.01 -23.88
N GLY A 280 -5.53 -10.24 -24.58
CA GLY A 280 -5.42 -11.29 -25.61
C GLY A 280 -4.79 -12.57 -25.09
#